data_1a9fcb887391ffa4d67b3e65e18be0e0
#
_entry.id   1a9fcb887391ffa4d67b3e65e18be0e0
#
_cell.length_a   1.000
_cell.length_b   1.000
_cell.length_c   1.000
_cell.angle_alpha   90.00
_cell.angle_beta   90.00
_cell.angle_gamma   90.00
#
_symmetry.space_group_name_H-M   'P 1'
#
loop_
_entity.id
_entity.type
_entity.pdbx_description
1 polymer ?
#
loop_
_entity_poly.entity_id
_entity_poly.type
_entity_poly.pdbx_seq_one_letter_code
_entity_poly.pdbx_strand_id
1 'polypeptide(L)'
;MLYPQETIPKKRVPILFAMSFFLVSCFQEDPSGRFEGEIKDWVHEVFEASLTTQGNLCQIEVILRQLPDGLISRLTFQHPKMQEVVRTGKWKVEDGYKSIFFEDGKQPSEYFLIKKGARFAFQTKDGLSNDDGSPILMMRNEGKSRKASYPIRMFFEEENNVRVESFGKDQVYSGTWQWGGDQIAVSVKLKEGNAEGSSITSETYKYFLHWEKGGSSDLVLEKMVIIRPFLNEDGSRRQSWMSSLIFSDRPVLKPN
;
A
#
# COMPACT_ATOMS: atom_id res chain seq x y z
N MET A 1 17.44 -13.14 91.76
CA MET A 1 16.32 -12.26 91.45
C MET A 1 16.05 -12.36 89.95
N LEU A 2 15.02 -13.09 89.58
CA LEU A 2 14.58 -13.30 88.23
C LEU A 2 13.33 -12.49 88.01
N TYR A 3 13.36 -11.58 86.99
CA TYR A 3 12.17 -10.85 86.60
C TYR A 3 11.42 -11.64 85.54
N PRO A 4 10.10 -11.75 85.59
CA PRO A 4 9.31 -12.38 84.55
C PRO A 4 9.14 -11.50 83.35
N GLN A 5 9.35 -12.05 82.15
CA GLN A 5 9.04 -11.40 80.86
C GLN A 5 7.51 -11.47 80.65
N GLU A 6 6.91 -10.31 80.48
CA GLU A 6 5.51 -10.18 80.02
C GLU A 6 5.44 -10.46 78.50
N THR A 7 4.66 -11.47 78.16
CA THR A 7 4.29 -11.80 76.79
C THR A 7 3.12 -10.94 76.32
N ILE A 8 3.39 -10.04 75.34
CA ILE A 8 2.38 -9.25 74.68
C ILE A 8 1.65 -10.08 73.64
N PRO A 9 0.31 -10.22 73.67
CA PRO A 9 -0.40 -10.98 72.62
C PRO A 9 -0.47 -10.17 71.32
N LYS A 10 0.13 -10.75 70.26
CA LYS A 10 0.01 -10.25 68.87
C LYS A 10 -1.43 -10.42 68.41
N LYS A 11 -2.19 -9.31 68.37
CA LYS A 11 -3.47 -9.24 67.67
C LYS A 11 -3.18 -9.35 66.15
N ARG A 12 -3.54 -10.47 65.56
CA ARG A 12 -3.59 -10.65 64.11
C ARG A 12 -4.82 -9.89 63.60
N VAL A 13 -4.59 -8.77 62.91
CA VAL A 13 -5.60 -8.11 62.10
C VAL A 13 -5.65 -8.85 60.76
N PRO A 14 -6.76 -9.43 60.34
CA PRO A 14 -6.87 -9.98 59.01
C PRO A 14 -6.99 -8.81 58.01
N ILE A 15 -5.92 -8.52 57.28
CA ILE A 15 -5.99 -7.65 56.11
C ILE A 15 -6.70 -8.44 55.03
N LEU A 16 -8.00 -8.24 54.92
CA LEU A 16 -8.78 -8.62 53.76
C LEU A 16 -8.36 -7.69 52.60
N PHE A 17 -7.36 -8.08 51.83
CA PHE A 17 -7.10 -7.51 50.54
C PHE A 17 -8.20 -7.99 49.58
N ALA A 18 -9.27 -7.20 49.49
CA ALA A 18 -10.23 -7.31 48.41
C ALA A 18 -9.51 -6.86 47.13
N MET A 19 -8.83 -7.78 46.48
CA MET A 19 -8.38 -7.64 45.10
C MET A 19 -9.63 -7.64 44.22
N SER A 20 -10.25 -6.48 44.07
CA SER A 20 -11.18 -6.22 42.97
C SER A 20 -10.35 -6.22 41.69
N PHE A 21 -10.17 -7.39 41.12
CA PHE A 21 -9.79 -7.51 39.71
C PHE A 21 -10.96 -6.95 38.90
N PHE A 22 -10.92 -5.66 38.59
CA PHE A 22 -11.62 -5.13 37.46
C PHE A 22 -10.96 -5.78 36.22
N LEU A 23 -11.46 -6.93 35.86
CA LEU A 23 -11.33 -7.43 34.50
C LEU A 23 -12.14 -6.44 33.62
N VAL A 24 -11.51 -5.33 33.27
CA VAL A 24 -11.90 -4.59 32.07
C VAL A 24 -11.48 -5.51 30.90
N SER A 25 -12.31 -6.52 30.64
CA SER A 25 -12.27 -7.16 29.34
C SER A 25 -12.69 -6.07 28.36
N CYS A 26 -11.71 -5.46 27.72
CA CYS A 26 -11.97 -4.74 26.50
C CYS A 26 -12.55 -5.77 25.54
N PHE A 27 -13.87 -5.91 25.50
CA PHE A 27 -14.55 -6.61 24.43
C PHE A 27 -14.24 -5.78 23.18
N GLN A 28 -13.27 -6.23 22.42
CA GLN A 28 -13.08 -5.76 21.06
C GLN A 28 -14.26 -6.32 20.28
N GLU A 29 -15.12 -5.43 19.79
CA GLU A 29 -16.22 -5.84 18.93
C GLU A 29 -15.66 -6.26 17.59
N ASP A 30 -16.16 -7.37 17.07
CA ASP A 30 -15.84 -7.81 15.73
C ASP A 30 -16.39 -6.79 14.71
N PRO A 31 -15.61 -6.41 13.69
CA PRO A 31 -16.11 -5.53 12.64
C PRO A 31 -17.24 -6.23 11.89
N SER A 32 -18.34 -5.54 11.71
CA SER A 32 -19.49 -6.03 10.95
C SER A 32 -20.06 -4.92 10.07
N GLY A 33 -20.57 -5.28 8.88
CA GLY A 33 -21.17 -4.33 7.97
C GLY A 33 -20.16 -3.66 7.03
N ARG A 34 -20.54 -2.49 6.52
CA ARG A 34 -19.82 -1.74 5.50
C ARG A 34 -19.06 -0.56 6.10
N PHE A 35 -17.81 -0.42 5.73
CA PHE A 35 -16.95 0.69 6.09
C PHE A 35 -16.40 1.37 4.85
N GLU A 36 -16.43 2.68 4.81
CA GLU A 36 -15.96 3.48 3.68
C GLU A 36 -15.00 4.58 4.11
N GLY A 37 -13.97 4.80 3.32
CA GLY A 37 -12.99 5.86 3.53
C GLY A 37 -12.27 6.25 2.25
N GLU A 38 -11.29 7.12 2.37
CA GLU A 38 -10.48 7.61 1.27
C GLU A 38 -9.00 7.57 1.61
N ILE A 39 -8.20 7.09 0.66
CA ILE A 39 -6.74 7.20 0.67
C ILE A 39 -6.37 8.36 -0.23
N LYS A 40 -5.68 9.36 0.30
CA LYS A 40 -5.33 10.60 -0.43
C LYS A 40 -3.88 10.58 -0.88
N ASP A 41 -3.64 10.95 -2.14
CA ASP A 41 -2.30 11.27 -2.62
C ASP A 41 -1.95 12.72 -2.28
N TRP A 42 -0.76 12.96 -1.71
CA TRP A 42 -0.24 14.31 -1.51
C TRP A 42 0.33 14.92 -2.79
N VAL A 43 0.93 14.07 -3.62
CA VAL A 43 1.40 14.41 -4.96
C VAL A 43 0.84 13.41 -5.94
N HIS A 44 0.30 13.92 -7.04
CA HIS A 44 -0.11 13.12 -8.18
C HIS A 44 0.29 13.87 -9.45
N GLU A 45 1.35 13.46 -10.09
CA GLU A 45 1.86 14.07 -11.31
C GLU A 45 1.87 13.02 -12.43
N VAL A 46 1.33 13.39 -13.56
CA VAL A 46 1.29 12.54 -14.76
C VAL A 46 2.07 13.21 -15.86
N PHE A 47 3.02 12.49 -16.43
CA PHE A 47 3.85 12.91 -17.55
C PHE A 47 3.61 11.98 -18.72
N GLU A 48 3.45 12.54 -19.92
CA GLU A 48 3.15 11.80 -21.14
C GLU A 48 4.11 12.20 -22.26
N ALA A 49 4.51 11.24 -23.07
CA ALA A 49 5.27 11.45 -24.27
C ALA A 49 4.91 10.42 -25.35
N SER A 50 5.12 10.81 -26.59
CA SER A 50 5.24 9.86 -27.70
C SER A 50 6.72 9.70 -28.03
N LEU A 51 7.12 8.49 -28.37
CA LEU A 51 8.47 8.20 -28.85
C LEU A 51 8.40 7.28 -30.09
N THR A 52 9.38 7.40 -30.95
CA THR A 52 9.54 6.51 -32.10
C THR A 52 10.64 5.50 -31.79
N THR A 53 10.29 4.21 -31.85
CA THR A 53 11.24 3.12 -31.67
C THR A 53 10.96 2.02 -32.67
N GLN A 54 12.01 1.56 -33.37
CA GLN A 54 11.94 0.57 -34.47
C GLN A 54 10.85 0.93 -35.51
N GLY A 55 10.78 2.20 -35.88
CA GLY A 55 9.80 2.73 -36.82
C GLY A 55 8.35 2.75 -36.35
N ASN A 56 8.08 2.49 -35.08
CA ASN A 56 6.72 2.54 -34.50
C ASN A 56 6.58 3.70 -33.53
N LEU A 57 5.42 4.37 -33.59
CA LEU A 57 5.05 5.39 -32.63
C LEU A 57 4.50 4.74 -31.36
N CYS A 58 5.20 4.91 -30.26
CA CYS A 58 4.86 4.37 -28.95
C CYS A 58 4.42 5.48 -28.02
N GLN A 59 3.64 5.15 -26.99
CA GLN A 59 3.24 6.07 -25.94
C GLN A 59 3.93 5.70 -24.63
N ILE A 60 4.38 6.71 -23.90
CA ILE A 60 4.91 6.56 -22.54
C ILE A 60 4.09 7.43 -21.61
N GLU A 61 3.65 6.84 -20.48
CA GLU A 61 3.08 7.56 -19.37
C GLU A 61 3.90 7.27 -18.11
N VAL A 62 4.24 8.31 -17.37
CA VAL A 62 4.87 8.23 -16.05
C VAL A 62 3.96 8.88 -15.04
N ILE A 63 3.58 8.15 -14.00
CA ILE A 63 2.79 8.66 -12.88
C ILE A 63 3.67 8.66 -11.64
N LEU A 64 3.82 9.82 -11.01
CA LEU A 64 4.51 9.99 -9.75
C LEU A 64 3.48 10.32 -8.67
N ARG A 65 3.47 9.51 -7.61
CA ARG A 65 2.51 9.62 -6.51
C ARG A 65 3.25 9.73 -5.18
N GLN A 66 2.73 10.54 -4.29
CA GLN A 66 3.13 10.55 -2.89
C GLN A 66 1.91 10.19 -2.05
N LEU A 67 1.85 8.94 -1.65
CA LEU A 67 0.97 8.49 -0.58
C LEU A 67 1.58 8.88 0.78
N PRO A 68 0.79 8.87 1.86
CA PRO A 68 1.26 9.31 3.18
C PRO A 68 2.66 8.85 3.59
N ASP A 69 3.07 7.63 3.23
CA ASP A 69 4.41 7.13 3.58
C ASP A 69 5.17 6.52 2.40
N GLY A 70 4.87 6.92 1.18
CA GLY A 70 5.57 6.35 0.05
C GLY A 70 5.60 7.22 -1.19
N LEU A 71 6.76 7.28 -1.81
CA LEU A 71 6.97 7.85 -3.12
C LEU A 71 6.90 6.73 -4.15
N ILE A 72 5.75 6.60 -4.82
CA ILE A 72 5.47 5.51 -5.76
C ILE A 72 5.49 6.06 -7.18
N SER A 73 6.14 5.35 -8.10
CA SER A 73 6.12 5.62 -9.53
C SER A 73 5.46 4.48 -10.29
N ARG A 74 4.81 4.83 -11.39
CA ARG A 74 4.31 3.88 -12.39
C ARG A 74 4.77 4.36 -13.76
N LEU A 75 5.40 3.47 -14.52
CA LEU A 75 5.73 3.67 -15.93
C LEU A 75 4.85 2.75 -16.75
N THR A 76 4.15 3.31 -17.71
CA THR A 76 3.40 2.56 -18.71
C THR A 76 4.01 2.82 -20.08
N PHE A 77 4.33 1.76 -20.81
CA PHE A 77 4.80 1.80 -22.18
C PHE A 77 3.84 1.03 -23.07
N GLN A 78 3.30 1.72 -24.07
CA GLN A 78 2.35 1.16 -25.05
C GLN A 78 2.98 1.15 -26.42
N HIS A 79 3.15 -0.03 -26.99
CA HIS A 79 3.62 -0.25 -28.35
C HIS A 79 2.46 -0.78 -29.21
N PRO A 80 2.25 -0.27 -30.46
CA PRO A 80 1.08 -0.63 -31.26
C PRO A 80 0.98 -2.12 -31.62
N LYS A 81 2.08 -2.85 -31.56
CA LYS A 81 2.16 -4.27 -31.94
C LYS A 81 2.53 -5.20 -30.78
N MET A 82 2.67 -4.69 -29.56
CA MET A 82 3.11 -5.47 -28.40
C MET A 82 2.14 -5.25 -27.24
N GLN A 83 2.15 -6.18 -26.29
CA GLN A 83 1.41 -6.01 -25.06
C GLN A 83 1.93 -4.79 -24.29
N GLU A 84 1.03 -4.06 -23.64
CA GLU A 84 1.36 -2.97 -22.73
C GLU A 84 2.32 -3.45 -21.62
N VAL A 85 3.38 -2.70 -21.39
CA VAL A 85 4.31 -2.93 -20.29
C VAL A 85 4.05 -1.92 -19.19
N VAL A 86 3.72 -2.42 -18.00
CA VAL A 86 3.52 -1.59 -16.81
C VAL A 86 4.56 -1.94 -15.77
N ARG A 87 5.29 -0.94 -15.29
CA ARG A 87 6.28 -1.08 -14.23
C ARG A 87 5.89 -0.19 -13.04
N THR A 88 6.03 -0.72 -11.84
CA THR A 88 5.80 0.02 -10.59
C THR A 88 7.09 0.09 -9.81
N GLY A 89 7.41 1.27 -9.30
CA GLY A 89 8.66 1.51 -8.60
C GLY A 89 8.55 2.62 -7.56
N LYS A 90 9.68 3.19 -7.25
CA LYS A 90 9.80 4.34 -6.33
C LYS A 90 10.38 5.53 -7.08
N TRP A 91 10.20 6.71 -6.53
CA TRP A 91 10.84 7.91 -7.05
C TRP A 91 11.36 8.79 -5.91
N LYS A 92 12.29 9.68 -6.23
CA LYS A 92 12.79 10.70 -5.30
C LYS A 92 13.06 12.00 -6.07
N VAL A 93 13.09 13.10 -5.33
CA VAL A 93 13.55 14.39 -5.85
C VAL A 93 15.02 14.52 -5.53
N GLU A 94 15.81 14.86 -6.51
CA GLU A 94 17.21 15.22 -6.38
C GLU A 94 17.44 16.60 -7.02
N ASP A 95 18.65 17.13 -6.95
CA ASP A 95 19.03 18.49 -7.36
C ASP A 95 18.53 18.90 -8.76
N GLY A 96 17.26 19.30 -8.85
CA GLY A 96 16.62 19.78 -10.06
C GLY A 96 16.03 18.71 -10.98
N TYR A 97 16.03 17.43 -10.59
CA TYR A 97 15.42 16.35 -11.34
C TYR A 97 14.70 15.34 -10.42
N LYS A 98 13.91 14.43 -11.02
CA LYS A 98 13.25 13.33 -10.34
C LYS A 98 13.84 12.02 -10.82
N SER A 99 14.40 11.23 -9.89
CA SER A 99 14.86 9.88 -10.15
C SER A 99 13.72 8.88 -9.94
N ILE A 100 13.59 7.92 -10.84
CA ILE A 100 12.56 6.87 -10.81
C ILE A 100 13.26 5.51 -10.86
N PHE A 101 12.97 4.67 -9.87
CA PHE A 101 13.63 3.38 -9.70
C PHE A 101 12.65 2.24 -9.85
N PHE A 102 12.99 1.27 -10.70
CA PHE A 102 12.25 0.02 -10.86
C PHE A 102 13.13 -1.16 -10.47
N GLU A 103 12.62 -2.02 -9.60
CA GLU A 103 13.31 -3.21 -9.08
C GLU A 103 12.66 -4.51 -9.58
N ASP A 104 11.81 -4.42 -10.61
CA ASP A 104 10.97 -5.50 -11.12
C ASP A 104 11.64 -6.37 -12.19
N GLY A 105 12.92 -6.18 -12.45
CA GLY A 105 13.68 -6.90 -13.47
C GLY A 105 14.93 -7.60 -12.94
N LYS A 106 15.64 -8.31 -13.84
CA LYS A 106 16.96 -8.93 -13.54
C LYS A 106 18.01 -7.89 -13.14
N GLN A 107 17.81 -6.63 -13.58
CA GLN A 107 18.67 -5.50 -13.22
C GLN A 107 17.79 -4.32 -12.81
N PRO A 108 18.12 -3.63 -11.71
CA PRO A 108 17.48 -2.37 -11.36
C PRO A 108 17.66 -1.37 -12.49
N SER A 109 16.60 -0.65 -12.83
CA SER A 109 16.67 0.40 -13.83
C SER A 109 16.28 1.74 -13.23
N GLU A 110 17.05 2.76 -13.57
CA GLU A 110 16.87 4.13 -13.12
C GLU A 110 16.57 5.03 -14.30
N TYR A 111 15.54 5.85 -14.16
CA TYR A 111 15.14 6.86 -15.12
C TYR A 111 15.14 8.24 -14.46
N PHE A 112 15.36 9.26 -15.28
CA PHE A 112 15.43 10.63 -14.84
C PHE A 112 14.40 11.49 -15.57
N LEU A 113 13.66 12.30 -14.83
CA LEU A 113 12.83 13.38 -15.34
C LEU A 113 13.51 14.71 -15.02
N ILE A 114 14.14 15.30 -16.03
CA ILE A 114 14.91 16.55 -15.92
C ILE A 114 14.11 17.68 -16.55
N LYS A 115 13.81 18.73 -15.79
CA LYS A 115 13.06 19.87 -16.29
C LYS A 115 13.83 20.61 -17.37
N LYS A 116 13.21 20.85 -18.53
CA LYS A 116 13.71 21.58 -19.69
C LYS A 116 12.66 22.59 -20.16
N GLY A 117 12.64 23.77 -19.55
CA GLY A 117 11.60 24.76 -19.78
C GLY A 117 10.21 24.25 -19.36
N ALA A 118 9.26 24.20 -20.32
CA ALA A 118 7.90 23.68 -20.09
C ALA A 118 7.78 22.15 -20.19
N ARG A 119 8.86 21.44 -20.57
CA ARG A 119 8.89 19.98 -20.76
C ARG A 119 9.87 19.33 -19.81
N PHE A 120 9.88 18.00 -19.79
CA PHE A 120 10.79 17.18 -19.00
C PHE A 120 11.51 16.19 -19.93
N ALA A 121 12.84 16.22 -19.94
CA ALA A 121 13.62 15.19 -20.61
C ALA A 121 13.51 13.90 -19.80
N PHE A 122 13.06 12.83 -20.44
CA PHE A 122 13.00 11.49 -19.86
C PHE A 122 14.15 10.65 -20.42
N GLN A 123 15.03 10.20 -19.56
CA GLN A 123 16.24 9.51 -19.97
C GLN A 123 16.68 8.46 -18.95
N THR A 124 17.48 7.51 -19.39
CA THR A 124 18.24 6.58 -18.53
C THR A 124 19.68 7.07 -18.38
N LYS A 125 20.44 6.45 -17.49
CA LYS A 125 21.87 6.72 -17.33
C LYS A 125 22.66 6.50 -18.63
N ASP A 126 22.26 5.51 -19.41
CA ASP A 126 22.91 5.13 -20.68
C ASP A 126 22.35 5.87 -21.89
N GLY A 127 21.41 6.80 -21.66
CA GLY A 127 20.69 7.52 -22.71
C GLY A 127 19.47 6.74 -23.22
N LEU A 128 18.33 7.42 -23.30
CA LEU A 128 17.11 6.92 -23.94
C LEU A 128 16.66 8.01 -24.94
N SER A 129 16.51 7.63 -26.21
CA SER A 129 16.18 8.57 -27.28
C SER A 129 15.21 7.94 -28.28
N ASN A 130 14.64 8.78 -29.13
CA ASN A 130 13.93 8.34 -30.33
C ASN A 130 14.89 7.67 -31.33
N ASP A 131 14.37 7.03 -32.39
CA ASP A 131 15.16 6.39 -33.44
C ASP A 131 16.09 7.37 -34.18
N ASP A 132 15.73 8.64 -34.23
CA ASP A 132 16.53 9.73 -34.81
C ASP A 132 17.58 10.31 -33.86
N GLY A 133 17.72 9.75 -32.67
CA GLY A 133 18.61 10.24 -31.60
C GLY A 133 18.11 11.45 -30.84
N SER A 134 16.93 11.98 -31.15
CA SER A 134 16.35 13.09 -30.40
C SER A 134 15.91 12.67 -28.99
N PRO A 135 16.00 13.57 -28.00
CA PRO A 135 15.59 13.26 -26.63
C PRO A 135 14.09 13.05 -26.53
N ILE A 136 13.68 12.17 -25.61
CA ILE A 136 12.26 12.00 -25.26
C ILE A 136 11.85 13.15 -24.35
N LEU A 137 10.93 13.99 -24.82
CA LEU A 137 10.42 15.13 -24.08
C LEU A 137 8.99 14.87 -23.62
N MET A 138 8.83 14.65 -22.32
CA MET A 138 7.53 14.46 -21.70
C MET A 138 6.85 15.80 -21.39
N MET A 139 5.54 15.84 -21.53
CA MET A 139 4.69 16.92 -21.04
C MET A 139 4.00 16.49 -19.77
N ARG A 140 3.93 17.41 -18.80
CA ARG A 140 3.06 17.20 -17.64
C ARG A 140 1.60 17.39 -18.06
N ASN A 141 0.80 16.39 -17.83
CA ASN A 141 -0.64 16.47 -18.08
C ASN A 141 -1.34 17.13 -16.89
N GLU A 142 -1.63 18.44 -17.01
CA GLU A 142 -2.21 19.21 -15.91
C GLU A 142 -3.64 18.75 -15.57
N GLY A 143 -4.39 18.19 -16.50
CA GLY A 143 -5.72 17.65 -16.27
C GLY A 143 -5.71 16.38 -15.41
N LYS A 144 -4.69 15.54 -15.60
CA LYS A 144 -4.48 14.33 -14.81
C LYS A 144 -3.61 14.57 -13.56
N SER A 145 -2.76 15.60 -13.57
CA SER A 145 -1.78 15.92 -12.51
C SER A 145 -2.41 16.72 -11.38
N ARG A 146 -3.27 16.10 -10.61
CA ARG A 146 -3.89 16.72 -9.43
C ARG A 146 -3.94 15.71 -8.29
N LYS A 147 -4.05 16.21 -7.06
CA LYS A 147 -4.24 15.32 -5.90
C LYS A 147 -5.42 14.39 -6.17
N ALA A 148 -5.17 13.11 -6.08
CA ALA A 148 -6.17 12.09 -6.27
C ALA A 148 -6.61 11.55 -4.91
N SER A 149 -7.89 11.19 -4.83
CA SER A 149 -8.47 10.49 -3.71
C SER A 149 -8.97 9.13 -4.21
N TYR A 150 -8.64 8.08 -3.49
CA TYR A 150 -8.98 6.72 -3.86
C TYR A 150 -9.95 6.17 -2.82
N PRO A 151 -11.20 5.88 -3.20
CA PRO A 151 -12.14 5.26 -2.28
C PRO A 151 -11.63 3.87 -1.90
N ILE A 152 -11.83 3.54 -0.63
CA ILE A 152 -11.67 2.19 -0.11
C ILE A 152 -12.95 1.83 0.62
N ARG A 153 -13.49 0.65 0.31
CA ARG A 153 -14.69 0.10 0.96
C ARG A 153 -14.41 -1.31 1.40
N MET A 154 -14.80 -1.62 2.62
CA MET A 154 -14.69 -2.95 3.20
C MET A 154 -16.04 -3.40 3.71
N PHE A 155 -16.43 -4.61 3.36
CA PHE A 155 -17.67 -5.25 3.76
C PHE A 155 -17.31 -6.46 4.63
N PHE A 156 -17.43 -6.31 5.93
CA PHE A 156 -17.20 -7.40 6.87
C PHE A 156 -18.46 -8.26 6.98
N GLU A 157 -18.31 -9.53 6.70
CA GLU A 157 -19.38 -10.52 6.63
C GLU A 157 -19.17 -11.58 7.72
N GLU A 158 -20.13 -12.48 7.87
CA GLU A 158 -20.05 -13.59 8.81
C GLU A 158 -18.86 -14.51 8.50
N GLU A 159 -18.46 -15.33 9.47
CA GLU A 159 -17.38 -16.32 9.35
C GLU A 159 -15.99 -15.70 8.96
N ASN A 160 -15.74 -14.48 9.42
CA ASN A 160 -14.50 -13.75 9.11
C ASN A 160 -14.26 -13.48 7.62
N ASN A 161 -15.30 -13.48 6.81
CA ASN A 161 -15.22 -13.09 5.41
C ASN A 161 -15.21 -11.56 5.27
N VAL A 162 -14.53 -11.08 4.23
CA VAL A 162 -14.50 -9.66 3.88
C VAL A 162 -14.44 -9.49 2.37
N ARG A 163 -15.15 -8.47 1.88
CA ARG A 163 -14.99 -7.98 0.51
C ARG A 163 -14.36 -6.59 0.56
N VAL A 164 -13.40 -6.33 -0.32
CA VAL A 164 -12.69 -5.07 -0.40
C VAL A 164 -12.79 -4.51 -1.81
N GLU A 165 -13.25 -3.27 -1.92
CA GLU A 165 -13.17 -2.43 -3.12
C GLU A 165 -12.14 -1.34 -2.84
N SER A 166 -11.09 -1.24 -3.65
CA SER A 166 -10.08 -0.22 -3.43
C SER A 166 -9.45 0.29 -4.72
N PHE A 167 -8.87 1.49 -4.64
CA PHE A 167 -8.07 2.13 -5.69
C PHE A 167 -8.78 2.35 -7.03
N GLY A 168 -10.08 2.67 -7.00
CA GLY A 168 -10.81 3.10 -8.20
C GLY A 168 -10.95 2.02 -9.27
N LYS A 169 -10.73 0.77 -8.93
CA LYS A 169 -11.11 -0.37 -9.76
C LYS A 169 -12.53 -0.76 -9.40
N ASP A 170 -13.39 -0.90 -10.41
CA ASP A 170 -14.76 -1.42 -10.24
C ASP A 170 -14.78 -2.93 -9.92
N GLN A 171 -13.77 -3.40 -9.21
CA GLN A 171 -13.58 -4.79 -8.84
C GLN A 171 -13.67 -4.98 -7.34
N VAL A 172 -14.41 -5.99 -6.94
CA VAL A 172 -14.54 -6.43 -5.56
C VAL A 172 -13.64 -7.63 -5.34
N TYR A 173 -12.82 -7.56 -4.33
CA TYR A 173 -11.91 -8.64 -3.95
C TYR A 173 -12.43 -9.31 -2.68
N SER A 174 -12.60 -10.62 -2.73
CA SER A 174 -12.98 -11.41 -1.55
C SER A 174 -11.75 -11.89 -0.80
N GLY A 175 -11.87 -11.95 0.51
CA GLY A 175 -10.80 -12.39 1.39
C GLY A 175 -11.30 -12.73 2.79
N THR A 176 -10.38 -12.73 3.73
CA THR A 176 -10.67 -13.01 5.14
C THR A 176 -10.07 -11.93 6.03
N TRP A 177 -10.63 -11.79 7.21
CA TRP A 177 -10.07 -10.96 8.25
C TRP A 177 -9.82 -11.77 9.54
N GLN A 178 -8.93 -11.28 10.39
CA GLN A 178 -8.64 -11.87 11.69
C GLN A 178 -8.09 -10.84 12.65
N TRP A 179 -8.26 -11.08 13.94
CA TRP A 179 -7.56 -10.32 14.96
C TRP A 179 -6.07 -10.70 15.00
N GLY A 180 -5.21 -9.69 15.12
CA GLY A 180 -3.77 -9.81 15.33
C GLY A 180 -3.33 -8.88 16.47
N GLY A 181 -3.58 -9.28 17.70
CA GLY A 181 -3.42 -8.41 18.88
C GLY A 181 -4.54 -7.39 18.97
N ASP A 182 -4.22 -6.10 18.87
CA ASP A 182 -5.15 -4.96 18.86
C ASP A 182 -5.55 -4.50 17.46
N GLN A 183 -5.08 -5.20 16.43
CA GLN A 183 -5.32 -4.87 15.03
C GLN A 183 -6.20 -5.89 14.33
N ILE A 184 -7.01 -5.42 13.39
CA ILE A 184 -7.75 -6.22 12.43
C ILE A 184 -6.88 -6.38 11.19
N ALA A 185 -6.49 -7.61 10.86
CA ALA A 185 -5.74 -7.92 9.65
C ALA A 185 -6.69 -8.46 8.57
N VAL A 186 -6.92 -7.68 7.52
CA VAL A 186 -7.70 -8.07 6.34
C VAL A 186 -6.75 -8.57 5.26
N SER A 187 -7.03 -9.72 4.66
CA SER A 187 -6.22 -10.33 3.61
C SER A 187 -7.08 -10.67 2.40
N VAL A 188 -6.81 -10.06 1.26
CA VAL A 188 -7.49 -10.34 -0.02
C VAL A 188 -6.48 -10.76 -1.08
N LYS A 189 -6.90 -11.69 -1.96
CA LYS A 189 -6.10 -12.14 -3.10
C LYS A 189 -6.68 -11.57 -4.38
N LEU A 190 -5.84 -10.86 -5.12
CA LEU A 190 -6.16 -10.43 -6.46
C LEU A 190 -5.79 -11.54 -7.44
N LYS A 191 -6.78 -12.04 -8.17
CA LYS A 191 -6.51 -12.89 -9.33
C LYS A 191 -6.48 -11.98 -10.54
N GLU A 192 -5.31 -11.72 -11.08
CA GLU A 192 -5.24 -11.16 -12.43
C GLU A 192 -5.55 -12.30 -13.40
N GLY A 193 -6.71 -12.21 -14.04
CA GLY A 193 -7.07 -13.11 -15.12
C GLY A 193 -6.19 -12.78 -16.32
N ASN A 194 -5.46 -13.77 -16.81
CA ASN A 194 -4.66 -13.64 -18.01
C ASN A 194 -5.38 -14.16 -19.23
N ALA A 195 -5.31 -13.38 -20.30
CA ALA A 195 -5.43 -13.90 -21.64
C ALA A 195 -4.38 -15.00 -21.85
N GLU A 196 -4.77 -16.03 -22.59
CA GLU A 196 -4.04 -17.26 -22.90
C GLU A 196 -2.52 -17.17 -22.83
N GLY A 197 -1.93 -17.92 -21.92
CA GLY A 197 -0.52 -18.31 -21.96
C GLY A 197 0.44 -17.69 -20.93
N SER A 198 0.00 -16.86 -19.99
CA SER A 198 0.88 -16.32 -18.95
C SER A 198 0.52 -16.84 -17.55
N SER A 199 1.56 -17.02 -16.74
CA SER A 199 1.43 -17.46 -15.35
C SER A 199 0.53 -16.52 -14.54
N ILE A 200 -0.50 -17.08 -13.88
CA ILE A 200 -1.38 -16.33 -12.99
C ILE A 200 -0.56 -15.87 -11.78
N THR A 201 -0.17 -14.62 -11.75
CA THR A 201 0.41 -14.00 -10.56
C THR A 201 -0.72 -13.53 -9.66
N SER A 202 -0.92 -14.19 -8.53
CA SER A 202 -1.87 -13.73 -7.53
C SER A 202 -1.16 -12.81 -6.54
N GLU A 203 -1.50 -11.53 -6.55
CA GLU A 203 -1.07 -10.61 -5.49
C GLU A 203 -1.94 -10.81 -4.25
N THR A 204 -1.34 -10.68 -3.07
CA THR A 204 -2.07 -10.63 -1.81
C THR A 204 -1.93 -9.24 -1.21
N TYR A 205 -3.04 -8.62 -0.92
CA TYR A 205 -3.11 -7.34 -0.21
C TYR A 205 -3.52 -7.60 1.22
N LYS A 206 -2.74 -7.09 2.17
CA LYS A 206 -3.07 -7.13 3.59
C LYS A 206 -3.25 -5.72 4.09
N TYR A 207 -4.42 -5.45 4.70
CA TYR A 207 -4.74 -4.19 5.35
C TYR A 207 -4.72 -4.41 6.85
N PHE A 208 -4.15 -3.46 7.59
CA PHE A 208 -4.08 -3.48 9.05
C PHE A 208 -4.86 -2.28 9.58
N LEU A 209 -5.91 -2.57 10.34
CA LEU A 209 -6.82 -1.58 10.87
C LEU A 209 -6.93 -1.73 12.38
N HIS A 210 -7.35 -0.68 13.04
CA HIS A 210 -7.78 -0.72 14.44
C HIS A 210 -9.00 0.17 14.63
N TRP A 211 -9.73 -0.03 15.71
CA TRP A 211 -10.81 0.88 16.10
C TRP A 211 -10.26 2.24 16.49
N GLU A 212 -10.93 3.31 16.10
CA GLU A 212 -10.56 4.64 16.53
C GLU A 212 -10.73 4.76 18.05
N LYS A 213 -9.72 5.38 18.69
CA LYS A 213 -9.77 5.58 20.16
C LYS A 213 -10.84 6.59 20.53
N GLY A 214 -11.60 6.32 21.60
CA GLY A 214 -12.60 7.25 22.12
C GLY A 214 -14.05 6.80 21.94
N GLY A 215 -14.28 5.54 21.57
CA GLY A 215 -15.65 4.98 21.48
C GLY A 215 -16.35 5.27 20.16
N SER A 216 -15.59 5.69 19.14
CA SER A 216 -16.06 5.75 17.75
C SER A 216 -16.19 4.33 17.19
N SER A 217 -17.17 4.12 16.33
CA SER A 217 -17.31 2.90 15.53
C SER A 217 -16.50 2.95 14.23
N ASP A 218 -15.56 3.88 14.12
CA ASP A 218 -14.74 4.08 12.93
C ASP A 218 -13.50 3.17 12.96
N LEU A 219 -13.12 2.65 11.79
CA LEU A 219 -11.89 1.89 11.60
C LEU A 219 -10.79 2.78 11.01
N VAL A 220 -9.62 2.74 11.59
CA VAL A 220 -8.44 3.49 11.11
C VAL A 220 -7.51 2.54 10.38
N LEU A 221 -7.21 2.83 9.13
CA LEU A 221 -6.24 2.10 8.33
C LEU A 221 -4.82 2.62 8.62
N GLU A 222 -4.00 1.77 9.24
CA GLU A 222 -2.62 2.14 9.56
C GLU A 222 -1.63 1.75 8.46
N LYS A 223 -1.83 0.57 7.90
CA LYS A 223 -0.82 -0.04 7.03
C LYS A 223 -1.47 -0.92 5.98
N MET A 224 -0.88 -0.93 4.80
CA MET A 224 -1.16 -1.91 3.76
C MET A 224 0.14 -2.61 3.35
N VAL A 225 0.08 -3.92 3.15
CA VAL A 225 1.19 -4.73 2.65
C VAL A 225 0.76 -5.43 1.37
N ILE A 226 1.54 -5.27 0.32
CA ILE A 226 1.35 -5.94 -0.96
C ILE A 226 2.39 -7.06 -1.04
N ILE A 227 1.94 -8.28 -1.27
CA ILE A 227 2.79 -9.45 -1.41
C ILE A 227 2.64 -9.99 -2.84
N ARG A 228 3.73 -9.98 -3.59
CA ARG A 228 3.83 -10.53 -4.95
C ARG A 228 4.68 -11.78 -4.96
N PRO A 229 4.17 -12.93 -5.37
CA PRO A 229 5.00 -14.09 -5.54
C PRO A 229 5.87 -13.95 -6.80
N PHE A 230 7.17 -14.26 -6.70
CA PHE A 230 8.00 -14.55 -7.85
C PHE A 230 7.88 -16.03 -8.17
N LEU A 231 7.58 -16.34 -9.43
CA LEU A 231 7.52 -17.70 -9.92
C LEU A 231 8.82 -18.03 -10.67
N ASN A 232 9.27 -19.27 -10.56
CA ASN A 232 10.28 -19.82 -11.44
C ASN A 232 9.68 -20.09 -12.82
N GLU A 233 10.53 -20.43 -13.80
CA GLU A 233 10.09 -20.78 -15.16
C GLU A 233 9.13 -21.97 -15.18
N ASP A 234 9.23 -22.88 -14.22
CA ASP A 234 8.33 -24.04 -14.03
C ASP A 234 7.02 -23.70 -13.29
N GLY A 235 6.79 -22.43 -12.97
CA GLY A 235 5.63 -21.96 -12.22
C GLY A 235 5.70 -22.19 -10.70
N SER A 236 6.77 -22.80 -10.19
CA SER A 236 6.96 -22.95 -8.74
C SER A 236 7.31 -21.61 -8.06
N ARG A 237 6.89 -21.45 -6.81
CA ARG A 237 7.12 -20.21 -6.06
C ARG A 237 8.57 -20.14 -5.56
N ARG A 238 9.32 -19.16 -6.04
CA ARG A 238 10.71 -18.94 -5.61
C ARG A 238 10.79 -18.04 -4.37
N GLN A 239 10.18 -16.87 -4.43
CA GLN A 239 10.28 -15.82 -3.42
C GLN A 239 9.04 -14.94 -3.47
N SER A 240 8.77 -14.21 -2.40
CA SER A 240 7.73 -13.17 -2.41
C SER A 240 8.38 -11.82 -2.21
N TRP A 241 8.02 -10.88 -3.05
CA TRP A 241 8.32 -9.47 -2.81
C TRP A 241 7.23 -8.87 -1.93
N MET A 242 7.64 -8.05 -0.95
CA MET A 242 6.71 -7.35 -0.08
C MET A 242 6.97 -5.86 -0.14
N SER A 243 5.92 -5.08 -0.33
CA SER A 243 5.92 -3.64 -0.16
C SER A 243 4.97 -3.26 0.97
N SER A 244 5.41 -2.39 1.85
CA SER A 244 4.60 -1.86 2.93
C SER A 244 4.32 -0.39 2.68
N LEU A 245 3.06 0.01 2.81
CA LEU A 245 2.59 1.38 2.84
C LEU A 245 2.04 1.63 4.24
N ILE A 246 2.69 2.50 5.00
CA ILE A 246 2.22 2.95 6.30
C ILE A 246 1.51 4.29 6.05
N PHE A 247 0.35 4.51 6.61
CA PHE A 247 -0.45 5.71 6.37
C PHE A 247 -0.31 6.68 7.54
N SER A 248 0.50 7.73 7.38
CA SER A 248 0.66 8.77 8.40
C SER A 248 -0.63 9.59 8.63
N ASP A 249 -1.39 9.82 7.57
CA ASP A 249 -2.70 10.50 7.65
C ASP A 249 -3.81 9.61 8.24
N ARG A 250 -3.50 8.33 8.42
CA ARG A 250 -4.42 7.35 9.00
C ARG A 250 -5.83 7.45 8.42
N PRO A 251 -6.05 6.96 7.19
CA PRO A 251 -7.38 6.98 6.58
C PRO A 251 -8.42 6.37 7.51
N VAL A 252 -9.50 7.11 7.75
CA VAL A 252 -10.61 6.67 8.61
C VAL A 252 -11.70 6.10 7.73
N LEU A 253 -12.11 4.87 8.02
CA LEU A 253 -13.22 4.18 7.38
C LEU A 253 -14.43 4.25 8.31
N LYS A 254 -15.47 4.91 7.86
CA LYS A 254 -16.71 5.10 8.61
C LYS A 254 -17.72 4.00 8.30
N PRO A 255 -18.48 3.53 9.28
CA PRO A 255 -19.58 2.64 9.03
C PRO A 255 -20.65 3.34 8.17
N ASN A 256 -21.25 2.59 7.24
CA ASN A 256 -22.28 3.09 6.32
C ASN A 256 -23.53 2.18 6.36
#